data_b1ed28ad5d707733321908625beda928
#
_entry.id   b1ed28ad5d707733321908625beda928
#
_cell.length_a   1.000
_cell.length_b   1.000
_cell.length_c   1.000
_cell.angle_alpha   90.00
_cell.angle_beta   90.00
_cell.angle_gamma   90.00
#
_symmetry.space_group_name_H-M   'P 1'
#
loop_
_entity.id
_entity.type
_entity.pdbx_description
1 polymer ?
#
loop_
_entity_poly.entity_id
_entity_poly.type
_entity_poly.pdbx_seq_one_letter_code
_entity_poly.pdbx_strand_id
1 'polypeptide(L)'
;MMGRQSRQMAMIFVDIESLIPETHLLRKIERMVSFDFIYDLLAPYYPATGRPSVDPVSMFKMLLIGYLYGIKSERRLVEEVQLNIAYRWFCGFELDDTIPNHSTFSKTRTRKWQQSDLFQKAFYEIVKQCIDSGLIDGEAMAADGSYIPANVSRESWINVETEVEQSMQSYLDSLDEELSNQPGFKKPPTKIVRKCRTTSQTDPDSGYINHGSKRGIGYLMEATVDCKHGILTGVDVYSANEKESVLILRHLERQINLGIPMSRLALDRGYETGAVHRGLELLGITGYIPAIQFSNPPEKYGFSYDPQLDAFICPEGVPLTYHRLNCSKSTGKYLRCYQVEGDACMRCPKRPSCFDKAGIRRRVLASSCYPAFFRGHQRVGTPEYLAMMRLRKIWAEGSFSVLKREHCISRIRKRGILAATEECLLAAMALNLKRMVNAIFRYLQIYCSAGTTMGFSSFFAFVNRSLIVPYLLSYWRYGDDKRRVETPCKAAGVGAPNIELPQQRPVSDGTRGAGKKKSTQQPITVGNENCWLRLKQSRARVCQPPGLQNFQYRNGCHATLRNVAPHCILGTPVWIFTTGAIRNS
;
A
#
# COMPACT_ATOMS: atom_id res chain seq x y z
N MET A 1 18.41 -28.31 -47.58
CA MET A 1 18.15 -27.27 -48.61
C MET A 1 18.05 -25.93 -47.88
N MET A 2 18.88 -24.95 -48.27
CA MET A 2 18.86 -23.62 -47.64
C MET A 2 17.72 -22.80 -48.24
N GLY A 3 16.77 -22.34 -47.41
CA GLY A 3 15.67 -21.49 -47.84
C GLY A 3 16.17 -20.08 -48.20
N ARG A 4 15.64 -19.48 -49.27
CA ARG A 4 15.88 -18.07 -49.63
C ARG A 4 14.57 -17.29 -49.45
N GLN A 5 14.66 -16.10 -48.85
CA GLN A 5 13.49 -15.21 -48.75
C GLN A 5 13.09 -14.70 -50.14
N SER A 6 11.80 -14.81 -50.46
CA SER A 6 11.22 -14.12 -51.60
C SER A 6 11.04 -12.64 -51.27
N ARG A 7 11.46 -11.74 -52.18
CA ARG A 7 11.19 -10.29 -52.08
C ARG A 7 9.94 -9.86 -52.83
N GLN A 8 9.09 -10.80 -53.16
CA GLN A 8 7.85 -10.52 -53.87
C GLN A 8 6.89 -9.78 -52.92
N MET A 9 6.42 -8.61 -53.34
CA MET A 9 5.37 -7.87 -52.59
C MET A 9 4.03 -8.60 -52.76
N ALA A 10 3.41 -8.92 -51.65
CA ALA A 10 2.06 -9.44 -51.62
C ALA A 10 1.11 -8.39 -50.95
N MET A 11 -0.08 -8.19 -51.53
CA MET A 11 -1.12 -7.39 -50.89
C MET A 11 -1.95 -8.35 -50.03
N ILE A 12 -1.98 -8.08 -48.72
CA ILE A 12 -2.69 -8.92 -47.77
C ILE A 12 -3.63 -8.01 -46.98
N PHE A 13 -4.90 -8.38 -46.91
CA PHE A 13 -5.89 -7.76 -46.00
C PHE A 13 -5.82 -8.46 -44.66
N VAL A 14 -5.40 -7.76 -43.64
CA VAL A 14 -5.21 -8.33 -42.29
C VAL A 14 -5.80 -7.39 -41.27
N ASP A 15 -6.66 -7.93 -40.41
CA ASP A 15 -7.08 -7.27 -39.19
C ASP A 15 -5.93 -7.28 -38.16
N ILE A 16 -5.64 -6.11 -37.56
CA ILE A 16 -4.56 -5.96 -36.58
C ILE A 16 -4.77 -6.89 -35.36
N GLU A 17 -6.02 -7.14 -34.98
CA GLU A 17 -6.34 -8.04 -33.88
C GLU A 17 -5.93 -9.48 -34.19
N SER A 18 -6.10 -9.96 -35.42
CA SER A 18 -5.74 -11.31 -35.83
C SER A 18 -4.24 -11.62 -35.74
N LEU A 19 -3.40 -10.57 -35.77
CA LEU A 19 -1.94 -10.70 -35.67
C LEU A 19 -1.44 -10.91 -34.24
N ILE A 20 -2.29 -10.71 -33.23
CA ILE A 20 -1.88 -10.79 -31.83
C ILE A 20 -2.26 -12.15 -31.26
N PRO A 21 -1.33 -12.90 -30.67
CA PRO A 21 -1.63 -14.20 -30.08
C PRO A 21 -2.67 -14.11 -28.96
N GLU A 22 -3.59 -15.06 -28.87
CA GLU A 22 -4.59 -15.17 -27.82
C GLU A 22 -3.99 -15.21 -26.41
N THR A 23 -2.79 -15.73 -26.28
CA THR A 23 -2.06 -15.83 -25.02
C THR A 23 -1.39 -14.52 -24.59
N HIS A 24 -1.41 -13.47 -25.44
CA HIS A 24 -0.71 -12.23 -25.17
C HIS A 24 -1.31 -11.49 -23.95
N LEU A 25 -0.46 -10.91 -23.09
CA LEU A 25 -0.87 -10.26 -21.85
C LEU A 25 -1.89 -9.13 -22.08
N LEU A 26 -1.67 -8.27 -23.07
CA LEU A 26 -2.54 -7.14 -23.34
C LEU A 26 -3.93 -7.59 -23.79
N ARG A 27 -4.02 -8.68 -24.58
CA ARG A 27 -5.30 -9.26 -24.97
C ARG A 27 -6.09 -9.79 -23.76
N LYS A 28 -5.39 -10.40 -22.82
CA LYS A 28 -5.97 -10.86 -21.56
C LYS A 28 -6.49 -9.68 -20.71
N ILE A 29 -5.70 -8.61 -20.62
CA ILE A 29 -6.09 -7.40 -19.89
C ILE A 29 -7.32 -6.76 -20.55
N GLU A 30 -7.33 -6.56 -21.86
CA GLU A 30 -8.44 -5.93 -22.59
C GLU A 30 -9.76 -6.68 -22.43
N ARG A 31 -9.72 -8.01 -22.35
CA ARG A 31 -10.91 -8.83 -22.09
C ARG A 31 -11.42 -8.78 -20.66
N MET A 32 -10.54 -8.48 -19.70
CA MET A 32 -10.87 -8.53 -18.26
C MET A 32 -11.25 -7.18 -17.67
N VAL A 33 -10.75 -6.10 -18.25
CA VAL A 33 -10.85 -4.76 -17.67
C VAL A 33 -11.41 -3.82 -18.70
N SER A 34 -12.60 -3.24 -18.42
CA SER A 34 -13.08 -2.09 -19.17
C SER A 34 -12.38 -0.83 -18.69
N PHE A 35 -11.93 -0.02 -19.63
CA PHE A 35 -11.35 1.30 -19.38
C PHE A 35 -12.32 2.45 -19.69
N ASP A 36 -13.59 2.16 -19.97
CA ASP A 36 -14.59 3.16 -20.37
C ASP A 36 -14.86 4.19 -19.27
N PHE A 37 -14.68 3.80 -18.00
CA PHE A 37 -14.78 4.70 -16.86
C PHE A 37 -13.90 5.96 -16.98
N ILE A 38 -12.83 5.92 -17.79
CA ILE A 38 -11.95 7.05 -18.04
C ILE A 38 -12.67 8.17 -18.77
N TYR A 39 -13.59 7.84 -19.69
CA TYR A 39 -14.41 8.82 -20.39
C TYR A 39 -15.29 9.58 -19.39
N ASP A 40 -15.98 8.86 -18.50
CA ASP A 40 -16.86 9.44 -17.49
C ASP A 40 -16.08 10.34 -16.51
N LEU A 41 -14.91 9.88 -16.06
CA LEU A 41 -14.05 10.64 -15.15
C LEU A 41 -13.51 11.93 -15.78
N LEU A 42 -13.28 11.93 -17.08
CA LEU A 42 -12.65 13.05 -17.78
C LEU A 42 -13.63 13.95 -18.54
N ALA A 43 -14.87 13.53 -18.74
CA ALA A 43 -15.88 14.31 -19.45
C ALA A 43 -15.97 15.79 -18.99
N PRO A 44 -15.95 16.11 -17.68
CA PRO A 44 -16.02 17.49 -17.20
C PRO A 44 -14.83 18.37 -17.59
N TYR A 45 -13.69 17.77 -17.96
CA TYR A 45 -12.43 18.47 -18.26
C TYR A 45 -12.19 18.63 -19.77
N TYR A 46 -13.13 18.16 -20.61
CA TYR A 46 -13.05 18.26 -22.06
C TYR A 46 -14.18 19.15 -22.56
N PRO A 47 -13.88 20.20 -23.37
CA PRO A 47 -14.91 21.05 -23.92
C PRO A 47 -15.76 20.30 -24.94
N ALA A 48 -17.05 20.62 -25.00
CA ALA A 48 -18.00 20.02 -25.95
C ALA A 48 -17.75 20.45 -27.41
N THR A 49 -17.02 21.56 -27.63
CA THR A 49 -16.75 22.13 -28.95
C THR A 49 -15.25 22.33 -29.17
N GLY A 50 -14.83 22.36 -30.43
CA GLY A 50 -13.43 22.58 -30.80
C GLY A 50 -12.80 21.39 -31.54
N ARG A 51 -11.50 21.46 -31.81
CA ARG A 51 -10.76 20.37 -32.46
C ARG A 51 -10.74 19.15 -31.56
N PRO A 52 -11.07 17.94 -32.05
CA PRO A 52 -10.97 16.71 -31.30
C PRO A 52 -9.55 16.52 -30.71
N SER A 53 -9.51 16.19 -29.45
CA SER A 53 -8.24 15.84 -28.77
C SER A 53 -7.88 14.38 -29.08
N VAL A 54 -6.64 13.99 -28.78
CA VAL A 54 -6.28 12.57 -28.72
C VAL A 54 -7.20 11.89 -27.68
N ASP A 55 -7.65 10.70 -28.00
CA ASP A 55 -8.48 9.89 -27.13
C ASP A 55 -7.84 9.71 -25.75
N PRO A 56 -8.53 10.03 -24.64
CA PRO A 56 -7.99 9.93 -23.30
C PRO A 56 -7.71 8.49 -22.87
N VAL A 57 -8.53 7.52 -23.32
CA VAL A 57 -8.33 6.09 -23.02
C VAL A 57 -7.08 5.58 -23.71
N SER A 58 -6.89 5.91 -25.00
CA SER A 58 -5.68 5.56 -25.74
C SER A 58 -4.42 6.12 -25.06
N MET A 59 -4.46 7.37 -24.65
CA MET A 59 -3.34 7.99 -23.92
C MET A 59 -3.08 7.34 -22.56
N PHE A 60 -4.12 6.98 -21.82
CA PHE A 60 -3.99 6.29 -20.54
C PHE A 60 -3.38 4.90 -20.74
N LYS A 61 -3.89 4.13 -21.71
CA LYS A 61 -3.36 2.80 -22.08
C LYS A 61 -1.90 2.87 -22.52
N MET A 62 -1.49 3.90 -23.28
CA MET A 62 -0.08 4.13 -23.61
C MET A 62 0.78 4.28 -22.35
N LEU A 63 0.39 5.14 -21.39
CA LEU A 63 1.13 5.28 -20.13
C LEU A 63 1.18 3.96 -19.37
N LEU A 64 0.08 3.22 -19.31
CA LEU A 64 0.00 1.93 -18.64
C LEU A 64 0.95 0.90 -19.25
N ILE A 65 1.10 0.85 -20.58
CA ILE A 65 2.11 0.04 -21.28
C ILE A 65 3.51 0.36 -20.76
N GLY A 66 3.83 1.63 -20.57
CA GLY A 66 5.13 2.05 -20.04
C GLY A 66 5.47 1.36 -18.72
N TYR A 67 4.50 1.25 -17.82
CA TYR A 67 4.69 0.57 -16.53
C TYR A 67 4.54 -0.96 -16.61
N LEU A 68 3.69 -1.48 -17.47
CA LEU A 68 3.54 -2.93 -17.69
C LEU A 68 4.84 -3.57 -18.21
N TYR A 69 5.54 -2.87 -19.10
CA TYR A 69 6.74 -3.38 -19.76
C TYR A 69 8.05 -2.71 -19.33
N GLY A 70 8.00 -1.86 -18.31
CA GLY A 70 9.19 -1.24 -17.73
C GLY A 70 9.85 -0.19 -18.64
N ILE A 71 9.10 0.47 -19.52
CA ILE A 71 9.60 1.49 -20.44
C ILE A 71 9.68 2.83 -19.70
N LYS A 72 10.89 3.23 -19.32
CA LYS A 72 11.12 4.39 -18.45
C LYS A 72 10.95 5.74 -19.13
N SER A 73 11.16 5.85 -20.43
CA SER A 73 11.14 7.10 -21.19
C SER A 73 9.86 7.23 -21.99
N GLU A 74 9.14 8.34 -21.85
CA GLU A 74 7.94 8.62 -22.66
C GLU A 74 8.25 8.80 -24.14
N ARG A 75 9.46 9.24 -24.50
CA ARG A 75 9.92 9.28 -25.92
C ARG A 75 10.04 7.87 -26.47
N ARG A 76 10.76 7.00 -25.73
CA ARG A 76 10.88 5.59 -26.12
C ARG A 76 9.53 4.88 -26.13
N LEU A 77 8.62 5.22 -25.22
CA LEU A 77 7.27 4.66 -25.21
C LEU A 77 6.52 4.96 -26.52
N VAL A 78 6.61 6.18 -27.04
CA VAL A 78 6.01 6.55 -28.33
C VAL A 78 6.62 5.72 -29.46
N GLU A 79 7.95 5.59 -29.49
CA GLU A 79 8.67 4.78 -30.50
C GLU A 79 8.26 3.29 -30.42
N GLU A 80 8.17 2.74 -29.22
CA GLU A 80 7.73 1.35 -28.99
C GLU A 80 6.28 1.12 -29.43
N VAL A 81 5.36 2.04 -29.11
CA VAL A 81 3.97 1.95 -29.57
C VAL A 81 3.89 2.10 -31.09
N GLN A 82 4.73 2.92 -31.71
CA GLN A 82 4.75 3.06 -33.16
C GLN A 82 5.15 1.76 -33.87
N LEU A 83 6.06 0.97 -33.30
CA LEU A 83 6.65 -0.21 -33.92
C LEU A 83 5.98 -1.52 -33.52
N ASN A 84 5.34 -1.58 -32.33
CA ASN A 84 4.77 -2.81 -31.78
C ASN A 84 3.29 -2.91 -32.06
N ILE A 85 2.88 -3.89 -32.85
CA ILE A 85 1.49 -4.12 -33.25
C ILE A 85 0.58 -4.35 -32.05
N ALA A 86 1.03 -5.12 -31.04
CA ALA A 86 0.20 -5.39 -29.86
C ALA A 86 -0.02 -4.14 -29.00
N TYR A 87 0.96 -3.21 -28.98
CA TYR A 87 0.81 -1.94 -28.26
C TYR A 87 -0.15 -1.00 -28.99
N ARG A 88 -0.05 -0.92 -30.34
CA ARG A 88 -0.98 -0.15 -31.17
C ARG A 88 -2.40 -0.63 -30.94
N TRP A 89 -2.65 -1.91 -31.12
CA TRP A 89 -3.96 -2.54 -30.92
C TRP A 89 -4.54 -2.25 -29.52
N PHE A 90 -3.75 -2.46 -28.46
CA PHE A 90 -4.23 -2.23 -27.09
C PHE A 90 -4.61 -0.77 -26.85
N CYS A 91 -3.92 0.17 -27.51
CA CYS A 91 -4.23 1.59 -27.43
C CYS A 91 -5.34 2.04 -28.39
N GLY A 92 -5.87 1.16 -29.24
CA GLY A 92 -6.88 1.47 -30.25
C GLY A 92 -6.35 2.25 -31.44
N PHE A 93 -5.08 2.07 -31.82
CA PHE A 93 -4.49 2.68 -33.01
C PHE A 93 -4.42 1.65 -34.15
N GLU A 94 -4.89 2.06 -35.33
CA GLU A 94 -4.71 1.31 -36.57
C GLU A 94 -3.26 1.40 -37.09
N LEU A 95 -2.93 0.58 -38.12
CA LEU A 95 -1.55 0.51 -38.65
C LEU A 95 -1.08 1.82 -39.28
N ASP A 96 -1.96 2.63 -39.82
CA ASP A 96 -1.70 3.91 -40.46
C ASP A 96 -1.88 5.11 -39.52
N ASP A 97 -2.43 4.92 -38.32
CA ASP A 97 -2.63 5.99 -37.37
C ASP A 97 -1.33 6.63 -36.90
N THR A 98 -1.39 7.95 -36.74
CA THR A 98 -0.27 8.71 -36.21
C THR A 98 -0.25 8.64 -34.67
N ILE A 99 0.82 8.09 -34.10
CA ILE A 99 0.98 8.00 -32.65
C ILE A 99 1.25 9.40 -32.04
N PRO A 100 0.56 9.77 -30.93
CA PRO A 100 0.74 11.05 -30.28
C PRO A 100 2.17 11.28 -29.80
N ASN A 101 2.70 12.49 -30.01
CA ASN A 101 4.04 12.84 -29.55
C ASN A 101 4.15 12.85 -28.02
N HIS A 102 5.31 12.54 -27.47
CA HIS A 102 5.59 12.51 -26.03
C HIS A 102 5.24 13.83 -25.31
N SER A 103 5.37 14.97 -25.97
CA SER A 103 5.00 16.27 -25.40
C SER A 103 3.50 16.41 -25.14
N THR A 104 2.66 15.63 -25.84
CA THR A 104 1.22 15.59 -25.64
C THR A 104 0.86 15.08 -24.25
N PHE A 105 1.58 14.07 -23.74
CA PHE A 105 1.39 13.57 -22.38
C PHE A 105 1.55 14.65 -21.34
N SER A 106 2.67 15.38 -21.39
CA SER A 106 2.96 16.44 -20.43
C SER A 106 1.88 17.52 -20.46
N LYS A 107 1.48 17.98 -21.66
CA LYS A 107 0.44 18.99 -21.83
C LYS A 107 -0.92 18.54 -21.30
N THR A 108 -1.32 17.31 -21.61
CA THR A 108 -2.61 16.74 -21.18
C THR A 108 -2.66 16.54 -19.68
N ARG A 109 -1.60 16.00 -19.08
CA ARG A 109 -1.48 15.86 -17.62
C ARG A 109 -1.68 17.19 -16.90
N THR A 110 -0.87 18.19 -17.26
CA THR A 110 -0.88 19.48 -16.57
C THR A 110 -2.20 20.23 -16.75
N ARG A 111 -2.81 20.15 -17.92
CA ARG A 111 -3.99 20.96 -18.26
C ARG A 111 -5.33 20.33 -17.91
N LYS A 112 -5.41 18.99 -17.93
CA LYS A 112 -6.69 18.26 -17.81
C LYS A 112 -6.69 17.23 -16.68
N TRP A 113 -5.68 16.37 -16.59
CA TRP A 113 -5.71 15.20 -15.71
C TRP A 113 -5.33 15.50 -14.27
N GLN A 114 -4.44 16.47 -14.04
CA GLN A 114 -3.96 16.85 -12.71
C GLN A 114 -5.08 17.36 -11.80
N GLN A 115 -6.12 17.96 -12.39
CA GLN A 115 -7.28 18.49 -11.67
C GLN A 115 -8.41 17.46 -11.46
N SER A 116 -8.32 16.29 -12.12
CA SER A 116 -9.40 15.29 -12.15
C SER A 116 -9.22 14.15 -11.15
N ASP A 117 -8.07 14.07 -10.44
CA ASP A 117 -7.67 12.92 -9.64
C ASP A 117 -7.75 11.58 -10.41
N LEU A 118 -7.59 11.64 -11.74
CA LEU A 118 -7.77 10.52 -12.65
C LEU A 118 -7.05 9.26 -12.18
N PHE A 119 -5.76 9.38 -11.85
CA PHE A 119 -4.94 8.21 -11.53
C PHE A 119 -5.37 7.52 -10.24
N GLN A 120 -5.80 8.31 -9.24
CA GLN A 120 -6.32 7.78 -7.99
C GLN A 120 -7.66 7.06 -8.21
N LYS A 121 -8.57 7.69 -8.95
CA LYS A 121 -9.88 7.11 -9.28
C LYS A 121 -9.74 5.86 -10.16
N ALA A 122 -8.87 5.90 -11.17
CA ALA A 122 -8.58 4.77 -12.03
C ALA A 122 -7.98 3.58 -11.25
N PHE A 123 -7.08 3.86 -10.29
CA PHE A 123 -6.54 2.82 -9.43
C PHE A 123 -7.66 2.14 -8.62
N TYR A 124 -8.54 2.90 -8.00
CA TYR A 124 -9.64 2.35 -7.22
C TYR A 124 -10.69 1.62 -8.08
N GLU A 125 -10.93 2.08 -9.30
CA GLU A 125 -11.82 1.36 -10.22
C GLU A 125 -11.26 -0.02 -10.59
N ILE A 126 -9.95 -0.13 -10.85
CA ILE A 126 -9.29 -1.42 -11.06
C ILE A 126 -9.34 -2.30 -9.78
N VAL A 127 -9.14 -1.71 -8.60
CA VAL A 127 -9.28 -2.43 -7.33
C VAL A 127 -10.71 -2.95 -7.14
N LYS A 128 -11.72 -2.14 -7.46
CA LYS A 128 -13.13 -2.52 -7.42
C LYS A 128 -13.41 -3.70 -8.36
N GLN A 129 -12.93 -3.66 -9.60
CA GLN A 129 -13.06 -4.79 -10.53
C GLN A 129 -12.37 -6.07 -9.98
N CYS A 130 -11.28 -5.94 -9.23
CA CYS A 130 -10.66 -7.07 -8.52
C CYS A 130 -11.52 -7.59 -7.35
N ILE A 131 -12.21 -6.72 -6.61
CA ILE A 131 -13.17 -7.11 -5.56
C ILE A 131 -14.36 -7.85 -6.20
N ASP A 132 -14.95 -7.27 -7.23
CA ASP A 132 -16.09 -7.83 -7.95
C ASP A 132 -15.76 -9.20 -8.56
N SER A 133 -14.50 -9.41 -8.95
CA SER A 133 -13.98 -10.70 -9.43
C SER A 133 -13.62 -11.68 -8.31
N GLY A 134 -13.86 -11.36 -7.04
CA GLY A 134 -13.55 -12.22 -5.89
C GLY A 134 -12.06 -12.43 -5.61
N LEU A 135 -11.20 -11.57 -6.14
CA LEU A 135 -9.74 -11.64 -5.97
C LEU A 135 -9.26 -11.00 -4.67
N ILE A 136 -10.10 -10.20 -4.03
CA ILE A 136 -9.86 -9.54 -2.75
C ILE A 136 -10.93 -10.01 -1.77
N ASP A 137 -10.53 -10.48 -0.59
CA ASP A 137 -11.47 -10.84 0.49
C ASP A 137 -11.25 -10.04 1.78
N GLY A 138 -10.11 -9.37 1.92
CA GLY A 138 -9.77 -8.58 3.08
C GLY A 138 -9.54 -9.37 4.38
N GLU A 139 -9.50 -10.71 4.31
CA GLU A 139 -9.27 -11.52 5.50
C GLU A 139 -7.86 -11.37 6.05
N ALA A 140 -6.86 -11.31 5.16
CA ALA A 140 -5.46 -11.14 5.51
C ALA A 140 -4.82 -10.07 4.63
N MET A 141 -4.53 -8.94 5.24
CA MET A 141 -3.91 -7.78 4.59
C MET A 141 -2.51 -7.55 5.14
N ALA A 142 -1.67 -6.90 4.36
CA ALA A 142 -0.37 -6.41 4.82
C ALA A 142 -0.14 -5.00 4.31
N ALA A 143 0.48 -4.15 5.13
CA ALA A 143 0.91 -2.83 4.70
C ALA A 143 2.39 -2.60 5.02
N ASP A 144 3.03 -1.77 4.20
CA ASP A 144 4.44 -1.42 4.35
C ASP A 144 4.74 -0.11 3.64
N GLY A 145 5.77 0.59 4.11
CA GLY A 145 6.28 1.81 3.51
C GLY A 145 7.60 1.59 2.78
N SER A 146 7.75 2.18 1.60
CA SER A 146 8.98 2.07 0.84
C SER A 146 9.51 3.42 0.38
N TYR A 147 10.77 3.70 0.73
CA TYR A 147 11.47 4.87 0.21
C TYR A 147 11.77 4.73 -1.29
N ILE A 148 11.49 5.80 -2.03
CA ILE A 148 11.77 5.95 -3.46
C ILE A 148 12.55 7.24 -3.67
N PRO A 149 13.77 7.21 -4.22
CA PRO A 149 14.56 8.41 -4.49
C PRO A 149 13.86 9.36 -5.46
N ALA A 150 13.91 10.66 -5.18
CA ALA A 150 13.43 11.72 -6.08
C ALA A 150 14.43 12.02 -7.21
N ASN A 151 13.96 12.70 -8.26
CA ASN A 151 14.79 13.13 -9.39
C ASN A 151 15.45 14.48 -9.10
N VAL A 152 16.38 14.47 -8.15
CA VAL A 152 17.10 15.68 -7.70
C VAL A 152 18.60 15.45 -7.71
N SER A 153 19.38 16.52 -7.90
CA SER A 153 20.83 16.52 -7.72
C SER A 153 21.20 16.91 -6.29
N ARG A 154 22.41 16.57 -5.85
CA ARG A 154 22.88 16.96 -4.49
C ARG A 154 23.05 18.46 -4.34
N GLU A 155 23.41 19.15 -5.40
CA GLU A 155 23.63 20.60 -5.42
C GLU A 155 22.33 21.38 -5.22
N SER A 156 21.18 20.76 -5.49
CA SER A 156 19.86 21.36 -5.26
C SER A 156 19.33 21.23 -3.84
N TRP A 157 20.07 20.59 -2.93
CA TRP A 157 19.63 20.37 -1.55
C TRP A 157 19.69 21.66 -0.75
N ILE A 158 18.59 21.98 -0.09
CA ILE A 158 18.44 23.17 0.75
C ILE A 158 17.83 22.78 2.09
N ASN A 159 18.17 23.55 3.12
CA ASN A 159 17.55 23.47 4.42
C ASN A 159 16.48 24.55 4.51
N VAL A 160 15.25 24.15 4.74
CA VAL A 160 14.10 25.04 4.87
C VAL A 160 13.62 25.01 6.31
N GLU A 161 13.55 26.17 6.94
CA GLU A 161 12.89 26.30 8.24
C GLU A 161 11.39 26.38 8.00
N THR A 162 10.65 25.44 8.56
CA THR A 162 9.19 25.44 8.56
C THR A 162 8.69 25.59 9.99
N GLU A 163 7.80 26.54 10.19
CA GLU A 163 7.03 26.60 11.42
C GLU A 163 5.97 25.51 11.36
N VAL A 164 6.12 24.51 12.21
CA VAL A 164 5.18 23.41 12.30
C VAL A 164 4.39 23.59 13.58
N GLU A 165 3.10 23.70 13.45
CA GLU A 165 2.21 23.61 14.56
C GLU A 165 2.30 22.19 15.12
N GLN A 166 2.92 22.04 16.28
CA GLN A 166 3.01 20.76 16.95
C GLN A 166 1.69 20.48 17.66
N SER A 167 0.70 20.08 16.89
CA SER A 167 -0.48 19.45 17.45
C SER A 167 -0.09 18.01 17.82
N MET A 168 -0.14 17.75 19.09
CA MET A 168 0.16 16.42 19.60
C MET A 168 -1.05 15.54 19.46
N GLN A 169 -0.90 14.42 18.77
CA GLN A 169 -1.94 13.39 18.59
C GLN A 169 -3.21 13.84 17.84
N SER A 170 -3.13 14.83 16.97
CA SER A 170 -4.32 15.42 16.32
C SER A 170 -5.24 14.43 15.61
N TYR A 171 -4.71 13.30 15.13
CA TYR A 171 -5.54 12.30 14.45
C TYR A 171 -6.24 11.36 15.45
N LEU A 172 -5.54 10.91 16.48
CA LEU A 172 -6.14 10.06 17.52
C LEU A 172 -7.13 10.83 18.39
N ASP A 173 -6.89 12.12 18.64
CA ASP A 173 -7.82 12.97 19.39
C ASP A 173 -9.15 13.13 18.64
N SER A 174 -9.14 13.04 17.31
CA SER A 174 -10.38 13.05 16.52
C SER A 174 -11.11 11.71 16.50
N LEU A 175 -10.43 10.61 16.76
CA LEU A 175 -11.00 9.26 16.79
C LEU A 175 -11.31 8.75 18.20
N ASP A 176 -10.70 9.33 19.24
CA ASP A 176 -10.74 8.83 20.61
C ASP A 176 -11.38 9.86 21.57
N GLU A 177 -12.71 9.93 21.56
CA GLU A 177 -13.47 10.72 22.53
C GLU A 177 -13.19 10.28 23.98
N GLU A 178 -12.81 9.02 24.22
CA GLU A 178 -12.44 8.53 25.55
C GLU A 178 -11.24 9.27 26.12
N LEU A 179 -10.27 9.66 25.29
CA LEU A 179 -9.09 10.42 25.73
C LEU A 179 -9.50 11.81 26.25
N SER A 180 -10.42 12.45 25.57
CA SER A 180 -10.94 13.77 25.93
C SER A 180 -11.76 13.76 27.24
N ASN A 181 -12.40 12.63 27.53
CA ASN A 181 -13.25 12.44 28.71
C ASN A 181 -12.49 11.91 29.94
N GLN A 182 -11.18 11.64 29.82
CA GLN A 182 -10.40 11.12 30.94
C GLN A 182 -10.14 12.19 32.04
N PRO A 183 -10.20 11.81 33.31
CA PRO A 183 -9.88 12.74 34.40
C PRO A 183 -8.48 13.30 34.25
N GLY A 184 -8.36 14.62 34.33
CA GLY A 184 -7.07 15.33 34.22
C GLY A 184 -6.63 15.61 32.80
N PHE A 185 -7.43 15.30 31.76
CA PHE A 185 -7.16 15.73 30.39
C PHE A 185 -7.10 17.26 30.34
N LYS A 186 -5.97 17.78 29.87
CA LYS A 186 -5.81 19.19 29.52
C LYS A 186 -5.33 19.23 28.09
N LYS A 187 -6.11 19.87 27.21
CA LYS A 187 -5.68 20.08 25.83
C LYS A 187 -4.31 20.80 25.86
N PRO A 188 -3.25 20.24 25.27
CA PRO A 188 -1.95 20.88 25.31
C PRO A 188 -2.02 22.20 24.56
N PRO A 189 -1.28 23.21 25.01
CA PRO A 189 -1.12 24.42 24.22
C PRO A 189 -0.48 24.06 22.89
N THR A 190 -1.05 24.53 21.82
CA THR A 190 -0.49 24.44 20.48
C THR A 190 0.87 25.16 20.50
N LYS A 191 1.94 24.42 20.28
CA LYS A 191 3.29 24.98 20.27
C LYS A 191 3.79 25.04 18.82
N ILE A 192 4.03 26.24 18.34
CA ILE A 192 4.72 26.45 17.08
C ILE A 192 6.20 26.11 17.30
N VAL A 193 6.68 25.09 16.61
CA VAL A 193 8.07 24.69 16.65
C VAL A 193 8.70 24.90 15.29
N ARG A 194 9.79 25.67 15.25
CA ARG A 194 10.61 25.78 14.04
C ARG A 194 11.37 24.49 13.82
N LYS A 195 11.11 23.84 12.71
CA LYS A 195 11.83 22.63 12.27
C LYS A 195 12.60 22.92 11.01
N CYS A 196 13.88 22.63 11.02
CA CYS A 196 14.70 22.61 9.84
C CYS A 196 14.53 21.28 9.14
N ARG A 197 14.04 21.27 7.90
CA ARG A 197 13.97 20.09 7.04
C ARG A 197 14.86 20.28 5.82
N THR A 198 15.55 19.22 5.41
CA THR A 198 16.31 19.18 4.17
C THR A 198 15.40 18.73 3.04
N THR A 199 15.31 19.50 1.98
CA THR A 199 14.56 19.20 0.76
C THR A 199 15.37 19.62 -0.47
N SER A 200 14.79 19.60 -1.65
CA SER A 200 15.43 20.09 -2.88
C SER A 200 14.76 21.35 -3.38
N GLN A 201 15.55 22.31 -3.83
CA GLN A 201 15.04 23.53 -4.50
C GLN A 201 14.25 23.19 -5.77
N THR A 202 14.64 22.13 -6.49
CA THR A 202 13.98 21.72 -7.73
C THR A 202 12.79 20.79 -7.52
N ASP A 203 12.61 20.26 -6.30
CA ASP A 203 11.51 19.37 -5.90
C ASP A 203 11.19 19.60 -4.41
N PRO A 204 10.49 20.71 -4.06
CA PRO A 204 10.24 21.10 -2.67
C PRO A 204 9.38 20.12 -1.88
N ASP A 205 8.57 19.29 -2.57
CA ASP A 205 7.68 18.31 -1.94
C ASP A 205 8.44 17.08 -1.45
N SER A 206 9.64 16.84 -1.99
CA SER A 206 10.49 15.73 -1.58
C SER A 206 11.13 15.99 -0.21
N GLY A 207 11.45 14.94 0.54
CA GLY A 207 12.05 15.03 1.87
C GLY A 207 13.32 14.20 2.03
N TYR A 208 14.17 14.60 2.98
CA TYR A 208 15.39 13.88 3.30
C TYR A 208 15.13 12.79 4.34
N ILE A 209 15.59 11.58 4.03
CA ILE A 209 15.61 10.45 4.95
C ILE A 209 17.05 10.02 5.26
N ASN A 210 17.31 9.65 6.50
CA ASN A 210 18.56 9.04 6.93
C ASN A 210 18.25 7.95 7.94
N HIS A 211 17.85 6.78 7.45
CA HIS A 211 17.48 5.64 8.27
C HIS A 211 18.04 4.35 7.68
N GLY A 212 18.93 3.69 8.39
CA GLY A 212 19.60 2.46 7.94
C GLY A 212 20.35 2.65 6.62
N SER A 213 20.06 1.81 5.63
CA SER A 213 20.63 1.90 4.27
C SER A 213 19.94 2.95 3.39
N LYS A 214 18.81 3.52 3.84
CA LYS A 214 18.02 4.50 3.07
C LYS A 214 18.54 5.90 3.42
N ARG A 215 19.23 6.55 2.47
CA ARG A 215 19.77 7.89 2.66
C ARG A 215 19.60 8.73 1.41
N GLY A 216 18.96 9.88 1.54
CA GLY A 216 18.79 10.81 0.42
C GLY A 216 17.45 11.53 0.43
N ILE A 217 17.21 12.33 -0.60
CA ILE A 217 15.96 13.03 -0.82
C ILE A 217 15.04 12.18 -1.69
N GLY A 218 13.78 12.04 -1.29
CA GLY A 218 12.81 11.24 -2.00
C GLY A 218 11.41 11.30 -1.41
N TYR A 219 10.66 10.27 -1.74
CA TYR A 219 9.28 10.07 -1.32
C TYR A 219 9.12 8.75 -0.56
N LEU A 220 8.13 8.69 0.28
CA LEU A 220 7.67 7.49 0.95
C LEU A 220 6.39 7.02 0.25
N MET A 221 6.41 5.82 -0.31
CA MET A 221 5.23 5.15 -0.85
C MET A 221 4.70 4.19 0.22
N GLU A 222 3.52 4.49 0.75
CA GLU A 222 2.76 3.61 1.63
C GLU A 222 1.83 2.75 0.77
N ALA A 223 1.83 1.43 0.98
CA ALA A 223 0.97 0.54 0.21
C ALA A 223 0.38 -0.56 1.07
N THR A 224 -0.91 -0.85 0.84
CA THR A 224 -1.62 -2.00 1.42
C THR A 224 -1.87 -3.04 0.34
N VAL A 225 -1.73 -4.30 0.70
CA VAL A 225 -1.90 -5.45 -0.20
C VAL A 225 -2.80 -6.50 0.45
N ASP A 226 -3.78 -6.99 -0.31
CA ASP A 226 -4.53 -8.19 0.03
C ASP A 226 -3.67 -9.43 -0.21
N CYS A 227 -3.57 -10.30 0.78
CA CYS A 227 -2.65 -11.43 0.76
C CYS A 227 -3.18 -12.67 0.02
N LYS A 228 -4.42 -12.65 -0.48
CA LYS A 228 -5.01 -13.78 -1.24
C LYS A 228 -4.34 -13.95 -2.60
N HIS A 229 -4.28 -12.87 -3.38
CA HIS A 229 -3.65 -12.84 -4.70
C HIS A 229 -2.59 -11.75 -4.84
N GLY A 230 -2.31 -11.04 -3.76
CA GLY A 230 -1.32 -9.97 -3.73
C GLY A 230 -1.78 -8.67 -4.37
N ILE A 231 -3.06 -8.44 -4.55
CA ILE A 231 -3.59 -7.21 -5.14
C ILE A 231 -3.33 -6.03 -4.20
N LEU A 232 -2.71 -4.97 -4.72
CA LEU A 232 -2.54 -3.72 -3.99
C LEU A 232 -3.89 -3.02 -3.89
N THR A 233 -4.36 -2.76 -2.67
CA THR A 233 -5.67 -2.16 -2.41
C THR A 233 -5.59 -0.68 -2.12
N GLY A 234 -4.44 -0.20 -1.65
CA GLY A 234 -4.18 1.20 -1.36
C GLY A 234 -2.76 1.60 -1.70
N VAL A 235 -2.59 2.81 -2.23
CA VAL A 235 -1.28 3.44 -2.48
C VAL A 235 -1.39 4.92 -2.18
N ASP A 236 -0.51 5.39 -1.30
CA ASP A 236 -0.32 6.81 -0.99
C ASP A 236 1.16 7.17 -1.07
N VAL A 237 1.43 8.43 -1.40
CA VAL A 237 2.79 8.95 -1.52
C VAL A 237 2.94 10.18 -0.65
N TYR A 238 3.99 10.21 0.14
CA TYR A 238 4.32 11.27 1.08
C TYR A 238 5.77 11.74 0.91
N SER A 239 6.11 12.85 1.51
CA SER A 239 7.50 13.28 1.62
C SER A 239 8.29 12.28 2.48
N ALA A 240 9.53 11.91 2.09
CA ALA A 240 10.27 10.85 2.79
C ALA A 240 10.69 11.19 4.23
N ASN A 241 10.51 12.43 4.67
CA ASN A 241 10.74 12.84 6.06
C ASN A 241 9.53 12.59 6.98
N GLU A 242 8.42 12.12 6.44
CA GLU A 242 7.24 11.77 7.23
C GLU A 242 7.37 10.39 7.86
N LYS A 243 6.62 10.16 8.95
CA LYS A 243 6.66 8.89 9.67
C LYS A 243 5.50 7.99 9.27
N GLU A 244 5.82 6.78 8.86
CA GLU A 244 4.87 5.73 8.48
C GLU A 244 3.81 5.50 9.58
N SER A 245 4.20 5.43 10.86
CA SER A 245 3.28 5.21 11.98
C SER A 245 2.25 6.31 12.23
N VAL A 246 2.43 7.49 11.64
CA VAL A 246 1.47 8.60 11.73
C VAL A 246 0.49 8.56 10.56
N LEU A 247 0.96 8.06 9.41
CA LEU A 247 0.23 8.09 8.14
C LEU A 247 -0.69 6.90 7.96
N ILE A 248 -0.33 5.74 8.51
CA ILE A 248 -0.99 4.46 8.25
C ILE A 248 -2.50 4.49 8.56
N LEU A 249 -2.92 5.08 9.66
CA LEU A 249 -4.33 5.06 10.06
C LEU A 249 -5.22 5.81 9.05
N ARG A 250 -4.77 6.96 8.54
CA ARG A 250 -5.48 7.70 7.47
C ARG A 250 -5.51 6.93 6.17
N HIS A 251 -4.41 6.24 5.86
CA HIS A 251 -4.31 5.38 4.68
C HIS A 251 -5.33 4.23 4.73
N LEU A 252 -5.49 3.59 5.90
CA LEU A 252 -6.46 2.50 6.11
C LEU A 252 -7.91 3.01 6.13
N GLU A 253 -8.17 4.09 6.88
CA GLU A 253 -9.50 4.70 6.97
C GLU A 253 -10.05 5.06 5.58
N ARG A 254 -9.22 5.64 4.70
CA ARG A 254 -9.63 5.94 3.33
C ARG A 254 -10.07 4.69 2.57
N GLN A 255 -9.36 3.59 2.71
CA GLN A 255 -9.70 2.33 2.05
C GLN A 255 -11.02 1.75 2.57
N ILE A 256 -11.22 1.77 3.89
CA ILE A 256 -12.47 1.32 4.51
C ILE A 256 -13.65 2.17 4.02
N ASN A 257 -13.48 3.50 3.96
CA ASN A 257 -14.51 4.42 3.46
C ASN A 257 -14.83 4.20 1.95
N LEU A 258 -13.90 3.62 1.20
CA LEU A 258 -14.12 3.20 -0.19
C LEU A 258 -14.73 1.78 -0.30
N GLY A 259 -15.08 1.14 0.82
CA GLY A 259 -15.68 -0.18 0.85
C GLY A 259 -14.70 -1.34 0.68
N ILE A 260 -13.40 -1.11 0.83
CA ILE A 260 -12.40 -2.19 0.77
C ILE A 260 -12.45 -2.98 2.07
N PRO A 261 -12.75 -4.30 2.04
CA PRO A 261 -12.81 -5.11 3.24
C PRO A 261 -11.43 -5.26 3.89
N MET A 262 -11.39 -5.23 5.23
CA MET A 262 -10.14 -5.38 5.97
C MET A 262 -10.38 -5.91 7.38
N SER A 263 -10.05 -7.17 7.64
CA SER A 263 -10.25 -7.81 8.94
C SER A 263 -8.96 -7.93 9.74
N ARG A 264 -7.88 -8.41 9.12
CA ARG A 264 -6.58 -8.65 9.76
C ARG A 264 -5.48 -7.93 8.97
N LEU A 265 -4.58 -7.25 9.67
CA LEU A 265 -3.51 -6.47 9.05
C LEU A 265 -2.16 -6.77 9.70
N ALA A 266 -1.18 -7.13 8.87
CA ALA A 266 0.22 -7.27 9.28
C ALA A 266 1.02 -6.01 8.91
N LEU A 267 1.74 -5.47 9.90
CA LEU A 267 2.61 -4.30 9.77
C LEU A 267 4.03 -4.64 10.19
N ASP A 268 5.00 -3.78 9.85
CA ASP A 268 6.36 -3.92 10.33
C ASP A 268 6.57 -3.31 11.74
N ARG A 269 7.78 -3.45 12.27
CA ARG A 269 8.14 -2.88 13.58
C ARG A 269 8.10 -1.35 13.60
N GLY A 270 8.22 -0.68 12.47
CA GLY A 270 8.18 0.78 12.37
C GLY A 270 6.83 1.37 12.78
N TYR A 271 5.78 0.58 12.71
CA TYR A 271 4.41 0.96 13.10
C TYR A 271 4.08 0.67 14.56
N GLU A 272 4.99 0.10 15.34
CA GLU A 272 4.75 -0.31 16.73
C GLU A 272 4.60 0.89 17.65
N THR A 273 3.38 1.36 17.81
CA THR A 273 3.01 2.43 18.74
C THR A 273 1.65 2.15 19.36
N GLY A 274 1.42 2.59 20.60
CA GLY A 274 0.11 2.44 21.25
C GLY A 274 -1.01 3.10 20.45
N ALA A 275 -0.70 4.19 19.78
CA ALA A 275 -1.61 4.92 18.90
C ALA A 275 -2.08 4.09 17.70
N VAL A 276 -1.16 3.38 17.04
CA VAL A 276 -1.52 2.51 15.92
C VAL A 276 -2.38 1.35 16.39
N HIS A 277 -2.03 0.69 17.51
CA HIS A 277 -2.86 -0.37 18.07
C HIS A 277 -4.28 0.10 18.39
N ARG A 278 -4.43 1.27 19.05
CA ARG A 278 -5.76 1.84 19.34
C ARG A 278 -6.51 2.22 18.07
N GLY A 279 -5.85 2.86 17.11
CA GLY A 279 -6.46 3.21 15.83
C GLY A 279 -6.96 1.99 15.05
N LEU A 280 -6.20 0.90 15.03
CA LEU A 280 -6.62 -0.36 14.41
C LEU A 280 -7.86 -0.96 15.11
N GLU A 281 -7.92 -0.91 16.46
CA GLU A 281 -9.10 -1.35 17.21
C GLU A 281 -10.35 -0.51 16.87
N LEU A 282 -10.19 0.83 16.77
CA LEU A 282 -11.28 1.73 16.39
C LEU A 282 -11.79 1.50 14.96
N LEU A 283 -10.89 1.11 14.05
CA LEU A 283 -11.23 0.73 12.68
C LEU A 283 -11.76 -0.71 12.56
N GLY A 284 -11.85 -1.47 13.66
CA GLY A 284 -12.29 -2.86 13.65
C GLY A 284 -11.27 -3.84 13.06
N ILE A 285 -10.00 -3.45 12.97
CA ILE A 285 -8.93 -4.25 12.34
C ILE A 285 -8.10 -4.96 13.42
N THR A 286 -7.89 -6.26 13.27
CA THR A 286 -6.95 -7.01 14.10
C THR A 286 -5.51 -6.81 13.58
N GLY A 287 -4.71 -6.03 14.31
CA GLY A 287 -3.31 -5.73 13.96
C GLY A 287 -2.33 -6.78 14.45
N TYR A 288 -1.35 -7.12 13.61
CA TYR A 288 -0.20 -7.98 13.91
C TYR A 288 1.08 -7.20 13.66
N ILE A 289 1.73 -6.73 14.72
CA ILE A 289 2.90 -5.85 14.67
C ILE A 289 4.02 -6.47 15.52
N PRO A 290 5.28 -6.53 15.03
CA PRO A 290 6.40 -7.03 15.82
C PRO A 290 6.73 -6.12 17.00
N ALA A 291 6.85 -6.70 18.19
CA ALA A 291 7.15 -5.94 19.40
C ALA A 291 8.51 -5.23 19.35
N ILE A 292 8.53 -4.00 19.85
CA ILE A 292 9.77 -3.27 20.14
C ILE A 292 10.21 -3.63 21.56
N GLN A 293 11.48 -4.00 21.70
CA GLN A 293 12.08 -4.16 23.02
C GLN A 293 12.40 -2.77 23.60
N PHE A 294 11.69 -2.38 24.64
CA PHE A 294 12.02 -1.19 25.41
C PHE A 294 13.23 -1.46 26.30
N SER A 295 14.11 -0.48 26.44
CA SER A 295 15.30 -0.60 27.30
C SER A 295 14.96 -0.79 28.78
N ASN A 296 13.85 -0.22 29.24
CA ASN A 296 13.39 -0.28 30.63
C ASN A 296 11.86 -0.44 30.71
N PRO A 297 11.33 -1.61 30.28
CA PRO A 297 9.90 -1.88 30.41
C PRO A 297 9.55 -2.11 31.89
N PRO A 298 8.31 -1.86 32.33
CA PRO A 298 7.87 -2.10 33.71
C PRO A 298 8.12 -3.54 34.17
N GLU A 299 7.99 -4.52 33.27
CA GLU A 299 8.17 -5.96 33.51
C GLU A 299 9.60 -6.28 33.97
N LYS A 300 10.61 -5.52 33.51
CA LYS A 300 12.00 -5.65 33.92
C LYS A 300 12.19 -5.44 35.44
N TYR A 301 11.30 -4.67 36.03
CA TYR A 301 11.28 -4.38 37.46
C TYR A 301 10.26 -5.21 38.21
N GLY A 302 9.73 -6.27 37.58
CA GLY A 302 8.76 -7.19 38.16
C GLY A 302 7.32 -6.66 38.25
N PHE A 303 7.01 -5.58 37.51
CA PHE A 303 5.62 -5.12 37.38
C PHE A 303 4.93 -5.91 36.27
N SER A 304 3.71 -6.39 36.54
CA SER A 304 2.82 -6.98 35.52
C SER A 304 1.62 -6.07 35.32
N TYR A 305 1.07 -6.04 34.11
CA TYR A 305 -0.14 -5.29 33.82
C TYR A 305 -1.36 -6.22 33.85
N ASP A 306 -2.37 -5.82 34.62
CA ASP A 306 -3.68 -6.48 34.64
C ASP A 306 -4.66 -5.69 33.77
N PRO A 307 -5.12 -6.25 32.64
CA PRO A 307 -6.02 -5.57 31.72
C PRO A 307 -7.47 -5.46 32.25
N GLN A 308 -7.87 -6.31 33.23
CA GLN A 308 -9.22 -6.25 33.80
C GLN A 308 -9.36 -5.08 34.78
N LEU A 309 -8.31 -4.84 35.56
CA LEU A 309 -8.27 -3.74 36.53
C LEU A 309 -7.72 -2.43 35.92
N ASP A 310 -7.23 -2.46 34.68
CA ASP A 310 -6.42 -1.37 34.09
C ASP A 310 -5.37 -0.86 35.08
N ALA A 311 -4.60 -1.78 35.66
CA ALA A 311 -3.63 -1.50 36.69
C ALA A 311 -2.31 -2.26 36.50
N PHE A 312 -1.21 -1.68 36.95
CA PHE A 312 0.03 -2.42 37.10
C PHE A 312 0.10 -3.06 38.49
N ILE A 313 0.47 -4.32 38.57
CA ILE A 313 0.69 -5.02 39.82
C ILE A 313 2.19 -4.98 40.13
N CYS A 314 2.56 -4.48 41.29
CA CYS A 314 3.97 -4.44 41.71
C CYS A 314 4.46 -5.82 42.19
N PRO A 315 5.78 -6.04 42.35
CA PRO A 315 6.33 -7.31 42.83
C PRO A 315 5.85 -7.76 44.22
N GLU A 316 5.23 -6.89 45.00
CA GLU A 316 4.60 -7.19 46.29
C GLU A 316 3.07 -7.37 46.19
N GLY A 317 2.54 -7.49 44.98
CA GLY A 317 1.11 -7.71 44.75
C GLY A 317 0.22 -6.47 44.91
N VAL A 318 0.80 -5.27 45.13
CA VAL A 318 0.01 -4.04 45.31
C VAL A 318 -0.34 -3.45 43.94
N PRO A 319 -1.64 -3.14 43.66
CA PRO A 319 -2.04 -2.55 42.40
C PRO A 319 -1.66 -1.06 42.34
N LEU A 320 -1.16 -0.65 41.17
CA LEU A 320 -1.00 0.74 40.76
C LEU A 320 -2.16 1.05 39.81
N THR A 321 -3.18 1.71 40.33
CA THR A 321 -4.38 2.06 39.55
C THR A 321 -4.13 3.26 38.66
N TYR A 322 -4.93 3.41 37.60
CA TYR A 322 -4.90 4.60 36.75
C TYR A 322 -5.25 5.83 37.59
N HIS A 323 -4.35 6.80 37.63
CA HIS A 323 -4.49 7.99 38.44
C HIS A 323 -4.83 9.24 37.60
N ARG A 324 -4.07 9.46 36.51
CA ARG A 324 -4.25 10.63 35.65
C ARG A 324 -3.48 10.53 34.34
N LEU A 325 -3.85 11.38 33.40
CA LEU A 325 -3.09 11.61 32.18
C LEU A 325 -2.05 12.73 32.39
N ASN A 326 -0.79 12.43 32.12
CA ASN A 326 0.32 13.39 32.19
C ASN A 326 0.78 13.78 30.79
N CYS A 327 0.96 15.07 30.54
CA CYS A 327 1.64 15.54 29.35
C CYS A 327 3.16 15.65 29.61
N SER A 328 3.98 14.95 28.85
CA SER A 328 5.43 15.04 28.94
C SER A 328 5.89 16.39 28.37
N LYS A 329 6.51 17.23 29.19
CA LYS A 329 7.01 18.55 28.77
C LYS A 329 8.10 18.48 27.71
N SER A 330 8.91 17.41 27.69
CA SER A 330 10.02 17.24 26.77
C SER A 330 9.62 16.68 25.40
N THR A 331 8.65 15.76 25.39
CA THR A 331 8.21 15.09 24.17
C THR A 331 6.84 15.55 23.71
N GLY A 332 6.11 16.18 24.64
CA GLY A 332 4.74 16.60 24.47
C GLY A 332 3.73 15.47 24.33
N LYS A 333 4.12 14.24 24.61
CA LYS A 333 3.25 13.08 24.54
C LYS A 333 2.43 12.92 25.80
N TYR A 334 1.21 12.43 25.65
CA TYR A 334 0.40 12.01 26.78
C TYR A 334 0.85 10.65 27.29
N LEU A 335 0.95 10.56 28.60
CA LEU A 335 1.31 9.34 29.32
C LEU A 335 0.27 9.06 30.40
N ARG A 336 -0.25 7.86 30.43
CA ARG A 336 -1.06 7.37 31.55
C ARG A 336 -0.16 7.20 32.75
N CYS A 337 -0.54 7.79 33.87
CA CYS A 337 0.17 7.63 35.14
C CYS A 337 -0.60 6.65 36.02
N TYR A 338 0.00 5.54 36.33
CA TYR A 338 -0.49 4.55 37.28
C TYR A 338 0.25 4.74 38.60
N GLN A 339 -0.47 4.74 39.72
CA GLN A 339 0.11 5.04 41.02
C GLN A 339 -0.49 4.15 42.10
N VAL A 340 0.30 3.76 43.09
CA VAL A 340 -0.18 3.07 44.28
C VAL A 340 -1.07 4.00 45.10
N GLU A 341 -2.23 3.51 45.51
CA GLU A 341 -3.11 4.21 46.42
C GLU A 341 -2.66 4.05 47.90
N GLY A 342 -2.93 5.06 48.73
CA GLY A 342 -2.56 5.04 50.15
C GLY A 342 -1.03 5.02 50.39
N ASP A 343 -0.64 4.41 51.51
CA ASP A 343 0.73 4.44 52.03
C ASP A 343 1.47 3.09 51.97
N ALA A 344 0.97 2.16 51.14
CA ALA A 344 1.54 0.81 51.01
C ALA A 344 3.05 0.83 50.67
N CYS A 345 3.51 1.80 49.87
CA CYS A 345 4.93 1.96 49.56
C CYS A 345 5.79 2.39 50.72
N MET A 346 5.24 3.02 51.73
CA MET A 346 5.99 3.49 52.91
C MET A 346 6.50 2.36 53.80
N ARG A 347 5.72 1.28 53.86
CA ARG A 347 6.04 0.08 54.66
C ARG A 347 6.58 -1.09 53.84
N CYS A 348 6.83 -0.88 52.55
CA CYS A 348 7.22 -1.95 51.63
C CYS A 348 8.67 -2.39 51.88
N PRO A 349 8.94 -3.71 52.05
CA PRO A 349 10.29 -4.21 52.29
C PRO A 349 11.21 -4.01 51.07
N LYS A 350 10.67 -3.99 49.86
CA LYS A 350 11.41 -3.74 48.60
C LYS A 350 11.58 -2.25 48.29
N ARG A 351 11.17 -1.35 49.17
CA ARG A 351 11.29 0.09 48.94
C ARG A 351 12.70 0.54 48.53
N PRO A 352 13.81 0.09 49.16
CA PRO A 352 15.14 0.53 48.79
C PRO A 352 15.56 0.20 47.37
N SER A 353 15.09 -0.94 46.84
CA SER A 353 15.34 -1.39 45.45
C SER A 353 14.36 -0.85 44.43
N CYS A 354 13.19 -0.35 44.89
CA CYS A 354 12.12 0.13 44.04
C CYS A 354 12.19 1.63 43.70
N PHE A 355 12.87 2.43 44.55
CA PHE A 355 12.96 3.88 44.40
C PHE A 355 14.43 4.34 44.27
N ASP A 356 14.73 5.03 43.15
CA ASP A 356 16.02 5.67 42.95
C ASP A 356 16.18 6.98 43.73
N LYS A 357 15.09 7.58 44.21
CA LYS A 357 15.01 8.85 44.94
C LYS A 357 13.93 8.79 46.01
N ALA A 358 13.98 9.71 46.97
CA ALA A 358 12.99 9.85 48.05
C ALA A 358 11.59 10.14 47.46
N GLY A 359 10.86 9.11 47.09
CA GLY A 359 9.48 9.18 46.63
C GLY A 359 8.51 8.57 47.66
N ILE A 360 7.30 9.10 47.75
CA ILE A 360 6.28 8.61 48.70
C ILE A 360 5.55 7.40 48.12
N ARG A 361 5.21 7.44 46.81
CA ARG A 361 4.42 6.42 46.10
C ARG A 361 5.08 6.04 44.79
N ARG A 362 5.09 4.74 44.47
CA ARG A 362 5.57 4.27 43.16
C ARG A 362 4.61 4.68 42.05
N ARG A 363 5.18 5.08 40.93
CA ARG A 363 4.47 5.46 39.70
C ARG A 363 5.04 4.71 38.51
N VAL A 364 4.15 4.29 37.61
CA VAL A 364 4.50 3.77 36.28
C VAL A 364 3.88 4.71 35.26
N LEU A 365 4.70 5.17 34.31
CA LEU A 365 4.25 5.98 33.19
C LEU A 365 4.21 5.11 31.94
N ALA A 366 3.05 4.95 31.36
CA ALA A 366 2.83 4.16 30.15
C ALA A 366 2.25 5.04 29.02
N SER A 367 2.22 4.53 27.79
CA SER A 367 1.56 5.21 26.67
C SER A 367 0.11 5.55 27.00
N SER A 368 -0.42 6.63 26.44
CA SER A 368 -1.87 6.97 26.58
C SER A 368 -2.78 5.84 26.14
N CYS A 369 -2.37 5.07 25.11
CA CYS A 369 -3.10 3.92 24.57
C CYS A 369 -2.53 2.58 25.06
N TYR A 370 -2.01 2.51 26.29
CA TYR A 370 -1.35 1.32 26.82
C TYR A 370 -2.24 0.07 26.84
N PRO A 371 -3.54 0.13 27.17
CA PRO A 371 -4.41 -1.05 27.10
C PRO A 371 -4.48 -1.70 25.71
N ALA A 372 -4.61 -0.89 24.66
CA ALA A 372 -4.62 -1.37 23.28
C ALA A 372 -3.25 -1.96 22.86
N PHE A 373 -2.17 -1.28 23.25
CA PHE A 373 -0.80 -1.74 23.05
C PHE A 373 -0.57 -3.11 23.70
N PHE A 374 -1.00 -3.28 24.94
CA PHE A 374 -0.88 -4.55 25.67
C PHE A 374 -1.63 -5.69 24.98
N ARG A 375 -2.91 -5.46 24.59
CA ARG A 375 -3.68 -6.44 23.82
C ARG A 375 -3.02 -6.81 22.50
N GLY A 376 -2.40 -5.83 21.81
CA GLY A 376 -1.61 -6.07 20.61
C GLY A 376 -0.42 -6.99 20.86
N HIS A 377 0.31 -6.74 21.95
CA HIS A 377 1.48 -7.53 22.34
C HIS A 377 1.15 -8.97 22.71
N GLN A 378 -0.01 -9.24 23.29
CA GLN A 378 -0.45 -10.62 23.61
C GLN A 378 -0.57 -11.51 22.37
N ARG A 379 -0.75 -10.91 21.18
CA ARG A 379 -0.80 -11.65 19.90
C ARG A 379 0.58 -12.06 19.39
N VAL A 380 1.64 -11.39 19.84
CA VAL A 380 3.01 -11.66 19.36
C VAL A 380 3.44 -13.09 19.72
N GLY A 381 3.92 -13.82 18.72
CA GLY A 381 4.36 -15.21 18.88
C GLY A 381 3.25 -16.27 18.72
N THR A 382 1.99 -15.88 18.61
CA THR A 382 0.90 -16.82 18.31
C THR A 382 1.04 -17.42 16.90
N PRO A 383 0.48 -18.61 16.63
CA PRO A 383 0.49 -19.22 15.30
C PRO A 383 -0.06 -18.29 14.21
N GLU A 384 -1.13 -17.55 14.52
CA GLU A 384 -1.73 -16.57 13.61
C GLU A 384 -0.77 -15.41 13.31
N TYR A 385 -0.11 -14.87 14.34
CA TYR A 385 0.91 -13.84 14.17
C TYR A 385 2.01 -14.30 13.23
N LEU A 386 2.53 -15.53 13.43
CA LEU A 386 3.59 -16.07 12.58
C LEU A 386 3.12 -16.25 11.13
N ALA A 387 1.87 -16.67 10.92
CA ALA A 387 1.27 -16.77 9.60
C ALA A 387 1.16 -15.38 8.92
N MET A 388 0.66 -14.38 9.64
CA MET A 388 0.51 -13.02 9.14
C MET A 388 1.87 -12.36 8.81
N MET A 389 2.90 -12.60 9.63
CA MET A 389 4.25 -12.10 9.34
C MET A 389 4.87 -12.75 8.09
N ARG A 390 4.59 -14.03 7.82
CA ARG A 390 4.99 -14.70 6.56
C ARG A 390 4.29 -14.08 5.37
N LEU A 391 2.98 -13.85 5.46
CA LEU A 391 2.20 -13.22 4.39
C LEU A 391 2.71 -11.80 4.10
N ARG A 392 3.01 -11.00 5.13
CA ARG A 392 3.60 -9.67 4.97
C ARG A 392 4.91 -9.72 4.16
N LYS A 393 5.81 -10.63 4.54
CA LYS A 393 7.09 -10.80 3.84
C LYS A 393 6.91 -11.18 2.37
N ILE A 394 5.97 -12.07 2.08
CA ILE A 394 5.71 -12.52 0.70
C ILE A 394 5.07 -11.41 -0.12
N TRP A 395 4.04 -10.76 0.40
CA TRP A 395 3.20 -9.89 -0.41
C TRP A 395 3.56 -8.41 -0.31
N ALA A 396 3.81 -7.85 0.87
CA ALA A 396 4.17 -6.44 0.99
C ALA A 396 5.61 -6.20 0.52
N GLU A 397 6.61 -6.86 1.11
CA GLU A 397 8.01 -6.71 0.69
C GLU A 397 8.23 -7.20 -0.76
N GLY A 398 7.58 -8.32 -1.14
CA GLY A 398 7.63 -8.86 -2.50
C GLY A 398 7.04 -7.91 -3.53
N SER A 399 5.93 -7.22 -3.22
CA SER A 399 5.33 -6.23 -4.12
C SER A 399 6.25 -5.06 -4.39
N PHE A 400 6.87 -4.48 -3.35
CA PHE A 400 7.85 -3.40 -3.55
C PHE A 400 9.07 -3.84 -4.36
N SER A 401 9.53 -5.07 -4.16
CA SER A 401 10.63 -5.62 -4.98
C SER A 401 10.27 -5.67 -6.46
N VAL A 402 9.08 -6.16 -6.80
CA VAL A 402 8.57 -6.23 -8.18
C VAL A 402 8.33 -4.84 -8.76
N LEU A 403 7.69 -3.93 -8.01
CA LEU A 403 7.45 -2.55 -8.43
C LEU A 403 8.75 -1.83 -8.81
N LYS A 404 9.79 -1.98 -7.99
CA LYS A 404 11.10 -1.36 -8.24
C LYS A 404 11.83 -1.98 -9.43
N ARG A 405 11.76 -3.30 -9.62
CA ARG A 405 12.48 -4.02 -10.66
C ARG A 405 11.78 -3.93 -12.02
N GLU A 406 10.45 -4.12 -12.06
CA GLU A 406 9.71 -4.33 -13.31
C GLU A 406 8.82 -3.14 -13.70
N HIS A 407 8.36 -2.36 -12.71
CA HIS A 407 7.36 -1.30 -12.93
C HIS A 407 7.90 0.13 -12.73
N CYS A 408 9.18 0.33 -12.98
CA CYS A 408 9.86 1.64 -13.05
C CYS A 408 9.93 2.47 -11.75
N ILE A 409 9.59 1.90 -10.57
CA ILE A 409 9.57 2.63 -9.28
C ILE A 409 10.90 2.55 -8.51
N SER A 410 12.00 2.29 -9.17
CA SER A 410 13.32 2.36 -8.53
C SER A 410 13.75 3.81 -8.21
N ARG A 411 13.22 4.80 -8.93
CA ARG A 411 13.39 6.24 -8.75
C ARG A 411 12.21 6.96 -9.38
N ILE A 412 11.68 7.99 -8.71
CA ILE A 412 10.70 8.91 -9.31
C ILE A 412 11.38 9.72 -10.40
N ARG A 413 10.77 9.84 -11.56
CA ARG A 413 11.33 10.50 -12.74
C ARG A 413 10.86 11.94 -12.88
N LYS A 414 9.64 12.20 -12.43
CA LYS A 414 9.01 13.52 -12.43
C LYS A 414 9.26 14.24 -11.10
N ARG A 415 8.88 15.49 -10.99
CA ARG A 415 9.02 16.30 -9.78
C ARG A 415 7.64 16.69 -9.25
N GLY A 416 7.56 16.86 -7.94
CA GLY A 416 6.34 17.17 -7.21
C GLY A 416 5.57 15.94 -6.78
N ILE A 417 4.85 16.05 -5.64
CA ILE A 417 4.16 14.94 -5.00
C ILE A 417 3.04 14.35 -5.87
N LEU A 418 2.31 15.20 -6.61
CA LEU A 418 1.26 14.74 -7.52
C LEU A 418 1.82 13.86 -8.63
N ALA A 419 2.96 14.23 -9.19
CA ALA A 419 3.62 13.47 -10.24
C ALA A 419 4.26 12.17 -9.70
N ALA A 420 4.78 12.20 -8.47
CA ALA A 420 5.27 11.00 -7.79
C ALA A 420 4.11 10.03 -7.49
N THR A 421 2.96 10.55 -7.06
CA THR A 421 1.73 9.76 -6.84
C THR A 421 1.25 9.11 -8.13
N GLU A 422 1.21 9.87 -9.24
CA GLU A 422 0.87 9.34 -10.57
C GLU A 422 1.75 8.14 -10.94
N GLU A 423 3.09 8.29 -10.80
CA GLU A 423 4.03 7.21 -11.14
C GLU A 423 3.81 5.95 -10.27
N CYS A 424 3.58 6.13 -8.96
CA CYS A 424 3.33 5.03 -8.04
C CYS A 424 2.00 4.31 -8.33
N LEU A 425 0.93 5.07 -8.63
CA LEU A 425 -0.38 4.53 -8.96
C LEU A 425 -0.36 3.76 -10.29
N LEU A 426 0.27 4.29 -11.34
CA LEU A 426 0.43 3.59 -12.62
C LEU A 426 1.21 2.28 -12.46
N ALA A 427 2.27 2.27 -11.66
CA ALA A 427 3.03 1.07 -11.37
C ALA A 427 2.20 0.04 -10.58
N ALA A 428 1.42 0.50 -9.60
CA ALA A 428 0.54 -0.35 -8.82
C ALA A 428 -0.59 -0.96 -9.68
N MET A 429 -1.21 -0.17 -10.56
CA MET A 429 -2.19 -0.65 -11.54
C MET A 429 -1.58 -1.71 -12.46
N ALA A 430 -0.40 -1.47 -13.01
CA ALA A 430 0.30 -2.43 -13.86
C ALA A 430 0.58 -3.76 -13.14
N LEU A 431 0.97 -3.71 -11.86
CA LEU A 431 1.16 -4.91 -11.04
C LEU A 431 -0.16 -5.62 -10.76
N ASN A 432 -1.20 -4.87 -10.40
CA ASN A 432 -2.53 -5.43 -10.14
C ASN A 432 -3.10 -6.13 -11.37
N LEU A 433 -3.00 -5.52 -12.55
CA LEU A 433 -3.46 -6.12 -13.81
C LEU A 433 -2.73 -7.44 -14.12
N LYS A 434 -1.39 -7.49 -13.95
CA LYS A 434 -0.64 -8.74 -14.11
C LYS A 434 -1.10 -9.82 -13.11
N ARG A 435 -1.32 -9.45 -11.85
CA ARG A 435 -1.77 -10.38 -10.80
C ARG A 435 -3.19 -10.86 -11.04
N MET A 436 -4.10 -9.97 -11.43
CA MET A 436 -5.47 -10.28 -11.82
C MET A 436 -5.50 -11.31 -12.95
N VAL A 437 -4.78 -11.02 -14.06
CA VAL A 437 -4.66 -11.97 -15.19
C VAL A 437 -4.15 -13.32 -14.72
N ASN A 438 -3.06 -13.35 -13.96
CA ASN A 438 -2.45 -14.59 -13.49
C ASN A 438 -3.38 -15.39 -12.56
N ALA A 439 -4.10 -14.72 -11.67
CA ALA A 439 -5.05 -15.36 -10.76
C ALA A 439 -6.21 -15.99 -11.53
N ILE A 440 -6.86 -15.23 -12.41
CA ILE A 440 -8.00 -15.72 -13.18
C ILE A 440 -7.60 -16.87 -14.12
N PHE A 441 -6.44 -16.76 -14.80
CA PHE A 441 -5.98 -17.87 -15.66
C PHE A 441 -5.62 -19.13 -14.88
N ARG A 442 -5.08 -19.02 -13.68
CA ARG A 442 -4.85 -20.18 -12.80
C ARG A 442 -6.17 -20.84 -12.41
N TYR A 443 -7.20 -20.08 -12.06
CA TYR A 443 -8.52 -20.63 -11.79
C TYR A 443 -9.10 -21.36 -13.01
N LEU A 444 -8.98 -20.78 -14.20
CA LEU A 444 -9.43 -21.41 -15.44
C LEU A 444 -8.69 -22.71 -15.72
N GLN A 445 -7.37 -22.75 -15.56
CA GLN A 445 -6.57 -23.97 -15.76
C GLN A 445 -6.95 -25.08 -14.79
N ILE A 446 -7.08 -24.75 -13.49
CA ILE A 446 -7.50 -25.72 -12.47
C ILE A 446 -8.89 -26.28 -12.82
N TYR A 447 -9.80 -25.41 -13.26
CA TYR A 447 -11.15 -25.79 -13.61
C TYR A 447 -11.19 -26.69 -14.86
N CYS A 448 -10.49 -26.34 -15.91
CA CYS A 448 -10.43 -27.17 -17.14
C CYS A 448 -9.78 -28.53 -16.88
N SER A 449 -8.80 -28.62 -15.97
CA SER A 449 -8.20 -29.90 -15.58
C SER A 449 -9.08 -30.75 -14.66
N ALA A 450 -9.96 -30.13 -13.87
CA ALA A 450 -10.91 -30.82 -13.00
C ALA A 450 -12.24 -31.19 -13.72
N GLY A 451 -12.50 -30.62 -14.85
CA GLY A 451 -13.79 -30.69 -15.59
C GLY A 451 -14.11 -32.07 -16.18
N THR A 452 -13.24 -33.06 -16.03
CA THR A 452 -13.54 -34.45 -16.39
C THR A 452 -14.34 -35.21 -15.30
N THR A 453 -14.52 -34.66 -14.10
CA THR A 453 -15.14 -35.35 -12.97
C THR A 453 -16.24 -34.58 -12.22
N MET A 454 -16.43 -33.29 -12.46
CA MET A 454 -17.46 -32.50 -11.77
C MET A 454 -18.62 -32.11 -12.67
N GLY A 455 -19.83 -32.47 -12.25
CA GLY A 455 -21.08 -32.21 -13.00
C GLY A 455 -21.38 -30.70 -13.19
N PHE A 456 -22.10 -30.43 -14.25
CA PHE A 456 -22.52 -29.09 -14.75
C PHE A 456 -23.17 -28.18 -13.67
N SER A 457 -23.80 -28.73 -12.65
CA SER A 457 -24.45 -27.98 -11.55
C SER A 457 -23.47 -27.27 -10.61
N SER A 458 -22.30 -27.85 -10.36
CA SER A 458 -21.25 -27.23 -9.52
C SER A 458 -20.55 -26.08 -10.24
N PHE A 459 -20.50 -26.13 -11.57
CA PHE A 459 -20.02 -25.06 -12.43
C PHE A 459 -20.89 -23.81 -12.33
N PHE A 460 -22.21 -23.97 -12.46
CA PHE A 460 -23.16 -22.84 -12.38
C PHE A 460 -23.20 -22.22 -10.98
N ALA A 461 -23.02 -22.98 -9.91
CA ALA A 461 -22.96 -22.43 -8.54
C ALA A 461 -21.69 -21.60 -8.28
N PHE A 462 -20.55 -21.99 -8.86
CA PHE A 462 -19.31 -21.22 -8.81
C PHE A 462 -19.36 -19.98 -9.69
N VAL A 463 -19.94 -20.15 -10.88
CA VAL A 463 -20.09 -19.11 -11.90
C VAL A 463 -21.09 -18.03 -11.44
N ASN A 464 -22.18 -18.38 -10.76
CA ASN A 464 -23.15 -17.41 -10.21
C ASN A 464 -22.64 -16.63 -8.99
N ARG A 465 -21.58 -17.07 -8.33
CA ARG A 465 -20.93 -16.32 -7.24
C ARG A 465 -19.81 -15.37 -7.67
N SER A 466 -19.37 -15.45 -8.92
CA SER A 466 -18.24 -14.65 -9.42
C SER A 466 -18.66 -14.00 -10.75
N LEU A 467 -18.55 -12.70 -10.88
CA LEU A 467 -18.72 -11.92 -12.12
C LEU A 467 -17.76 -12.34 -13.26
N ILE A 468 -17.08 -13.48 -13.13
CA ILE A 468 -16.28 -14.16 -14.16
C ILE A 468 -17.17 -14.75 -15.27
N VAL A 469 -18.49 -14.80 -15.06
CA VAL A 469 -19.47 -15.36 -16.00
C VAL A 469 -19.42 -14.78 -17.41
N PRO A 470 -19.39 -13.47 -17.62
CA PRO A 470 -19.33 -12.91 -18.98
C PRO A 470 -18.05 -13.32 -19.70
N TYR A 471 -16.94 -13.43 -18.95
CA TYR A 471 -15.65 -13.82 -19.50
C TYR A 471 -15.58 -15.30 -19.88
N LEU A 472 -16.11 -16.20 -19.03
CA LEU A 472 -16.18 -17.63 -19.32
C LEU A 472 -17.11 -17.94 -20.49
N LEU A 473 -18.23 -17.23 -20.59
CA LEU A 473 -19.16 -17.38 -21.71
C LEU A 473 -18.60 -16.83 -23.03
N SER A 474 -17.80 -15.75 -23.00
CA SER A 474 -17.11 -15.26 -24.20
C SER A 474 -16.01 -16.21 -24.67
N TYR A 475 -15.27 -16.81 -23.74
CA TYR A 475 -14.23 -17.80 -24.07
C TYR A 475 -14.80 -19.07 -24.71
N TRP A 476 -15.98 -19.52 -24.25
CA TRP A 476 -16.68 -20.69 -24.80
C TRP A 476 -17.37 -20.40 -26.15
N ARG A 477 -17.93 -19.23 -26.33
CA ARG A 477 -18.56 -18.83 -27.61
C ARG A 477 -17.56 -18.64 -28.73
N TYR A 478 -16.31 -18.30 -28.45
CA TYR A 478 -15.27 -18.10 -29.47
C TYR A 478 -14.59 -19.40 -29.93
N GLY A 479 -14.71 -20.50 -29.16
CA GLY A 479 -14.16 -21.82 -29.51
C GLY A 479 -14.97 -22.60 -30.54
N ASP A 480 -16.28 -22.27 -30.74
CA ASP A 480 -17.21 -23.13 -31.51
C ASP A 480 -17.91 -22.43 -32.66
N ASP A 481 -17.74 -21.14 -32.94
CA ASP A 481 -18.49 -20.44 -33.98
C ASP A 481 -17.62 -19.93 -35.15
N LYS A 482 -17.31 -20.86 -36.06
CA LYS A 482 -17.02 -20.54 -37.46
C LYS A 482 -18.27 -20.43 -38.30
N ARG A 483 -19.47 -20.28 -37.72
CA ARG A 483 -20.71 -20.05 -38.45
C ARG A 483 -21.77 -19.33 -37.61
N ARG A 484 -22.22 -18.18 -38.13
CA ARG A 484 -23.42 -17.38 -37.85
C ARG A 484 -23.26 -16.12 -37.03
N VAL A 485 -23.38 -15.06 -37.80
CA VAL A 485 -23.84 -13.72 -37.41
C VAL A 485 -25.35 -13.82 -37.14
N GLU A 486 -25.83 -13.41 -35.97
CA GLU A 486 -27.16 -12.81 -35.79
C GLU A 486 -27.29 -12.08 -34.42
N THR A 487 -27.94 -11.00 -34.45
CA THR A 487 -28.31 -9.86 -33.64
C THR A 487 -28.71 -10.08 -32.16
N PRO A 488 -28.67 -9.03 -31.32
CA PRO A 488 -28.83 -9.14 -29.87
C PRO A 488 -30.28 -9.09 -29.40
N CYS A 489 -30.67 -9.99 -28.51
CA CYS A 489 -31.92 -9.93 -27.75
C CYS A 489 -31.77 -9.07 -26.50
N LYS A 490 -32.64 -8.09 -26.37
CA LYS A 490 -32.96 -7.33 -25.17
C LYS A 490 -33.61 -8.26 -24.13
N ALA A 491 -33.14 -8.27 -22.90
CA ALA A 491 -33.93 -8.75 -21.77
C ALA A 491 -33.56 -8.03 -20.47
N ALA A 492 -34.54 -7.31 -19.99
CA ALA A 492 -35.06 -7.15 -18.66
C ALA A 492 -34.11 -6.72 -17.51
N GLY A 493 -34.43 -5.52 -17.03
CA GLY A 493 -33.83 -4.89 -15.85
C GLY A 493 -34.11 -5.63 -14.55
N VAL A 494 -33.05 -5.66 -13.74
CA VAL A 494 -33.14 -5.69 -12.28
C VAL A 494 -32.21 -4.60 -11.79
N GLY A 495 -32.80 -3.61 -11.10
CA GLY A 495 -32.09 -2.42 -10.64
C GLY A 495 -31.00 -2.76 -9.63
N ALA A 496 -29.80 -2.30 -9.91
CA ALA A 496 -28.75 -2.20 -8.92
C ALA A 496 -29.05 -1.05 -7.94
N PRO A 497 -28.78 -1.20 -6.64
CA PRO A 497 -28.92 -0.09 -5.72
C PRO A 497 -27.85 0.98 -6.02
N ASN A 498 -28.33 2.20 -6.27
CA ASN A 498 -27.48 3.39 -6.37
C ASN A 498 -26.75 3.59 -5.04
N ILE A 499 -25.44 3.39 -5.02
CA ILE A 499 -24.58 3.88 -3.95
C ILE A 499 -24.20 5.31 -4.34
N GLU A 500 -24.93 6.28 -3.78
CA GLU A 500 -24.51 7.68 -3.84
C GLU A 500 -23.21 7.87 -3.06
N LEU A 501 -22.18 8.33 -3.73
CA LEU A 501 -20.96 8.85 -3.11
C LEU A 501 -21.33 10.09 -2.29
N PRO A 502 -20.89 10.21 -1.03
CA PRO A 502 -21.14 11.41 -0.24
C PRO A 502 -20.48 12.62 -0.92
N GLN A 503 -21.31 13.53 -1.42
CA GLN A 503 -20.86 14.84 -1.89
C GLN A 503 -20.31 15.62 -0.70
N GLN A 504 -19.11 16.13 -0.84
CA GLN A 504 -18.56 17.15 0.06
C GLN A 504 -19.51 18.36 0.01
N ARG A 505 -20.10 18.70 1.15
CA ARG A 505 -20.93 19.91 1.30
C ARG A 505 -20.06 21.15 1.06
N PRO A 506 -20.50 22.10 0.22
CA PRO A 506 -19.85 23.40 0.14
C PRO A 506 -20.11 24.16 1.43
N VAL A 507 -19.05 24.71 2.01
CA VAL A 507 -19.13 25.67 3.12
C VAL A 507 -19.79 26.94 2.56
N SER A 508 -20.94 27.31 3.10
CA SER A 508 -21.67 28.52 2.77
C SER A 508 -20.86 29.73 3.20
N ASP A 509 -20.40 30.53 2.21
CA ASP A 509 -19.92 31.88 2.43
C ASP A 509 -21.09 32.82 2.73
N GLY A 510 -21.05 33.41 3.88
CA GLY A 510 -21.91 34.51 4.27
C GLY A 510 -21.10 35.79 4.49
N THR A 511 -21.42 36.77 3.68
CA THR A 511 -21.29 38.24 3.84
C THR A 511 -20.00 38.96 3.44
N ARG A 512 -20.17 39.73 2.36
CA ARG A 512 -19.83 41.12 1.98
C ARG A 512 -18.68 41.85 2.70
N GLY A 513 -17.70 42.30 1.91
CA GLY A 513 -16.82 43.41 2.26
C GLY A 513 -15.68 43.58 1.25
N ALA A 514 -15.71 44.62 0.46
CA ALA A 514 -14.72 44.98 -0.55
C ALA A 514 -13.37 45.38 0.07
N GLY A 515 -12.25 44.87 -0.46
CA GLY A 515 -10.92 45.34 -0.10
C GLY A 515 -9.82 44.60 -0.85
N LYS A 516 -9.02 45.36 -1.55
CA LYS A 516 -7.99 45.04 -2.54
C LYS A 516 -7.01 43.93 -2.16
N LYS A 517 -6.73 43.10 -3.15
CA LYS A 517 -5.84 41.96 -3.23
C LYS A 517 -4.37 42.20 -2.88
N LYS A 518 -3.81 41.28 -2.11
CA LYS A 518 -2.46 40.73 -2.33
C LYS A 518 -2.57 39.21 -2.23
N SER A 519 -2.05 38.49 -3.21
CA SER A 519 -2.02 37.05 -3.31
C SER A 519 -1.10 36.48 -2.22
N THR A 520 -1.69 35.80 -1.24
CA THR A 520 -0.97 35.01 -0.27
C THR A 520 -1.35 33.56 -0.51
N GLN A 521 -0.38 32.76 -0.93
CA GLN A 521 -0.50 31.31 -0.94
C GLN A 521 -0.79 30.83 0.48
N GLN A 522 -1.89 30.12 0.66
CA GLN A 522 -2.22 29.47 1.92
C GLN A 522 -1.20 28.34 2.19
N PRO A 523 -0.62 28.24 3.38
CA PRO A 523 0.25 27.14 3.75
C PRO A 523 -0.57 25.88 3.98
N ILE A 524 -0.15 24.80 3.35
CA ILE A 524 -0.62 23.43 3.64
C ILE A 524 -0.15 23.08 5.06
N THR A 525 -1.07 22.95 5.98
CA THR A 525 -0.80 22.49 7.35
C THR A 525 -0.50 21.00 7.33
N VAL A 526 0.78 20.64 7.38
CA VAL A 526 1.24 19.28 7.60
C VAL A 526 1.57 19.13 9.09
N GLY A 527 0.74 18.42 9.82
CA GLY A 527 1.01 18.07 11.21
C GLY A 527 2.16 17.06 11.30
N ASN A 528 3.24 17.44 11.92
CA ASN A 528 4.43 16.62 12.07
C ASN A 528 4.74 16.35 13.53
N GLU A 529 4.58 15.09 13.98
CA GLU A 529 5.13 14.63 15.25
C GLU A 529 6.55 14.06 15.04
N ASN A 530 7.57 14.83 15.32
CA ASN A 530 8.95 14.36 15.36
C ASN A 530 9.50 14.37 16.78
N CYS A 531 9.75 13.20 17.33
CA CYS A 531 10.50 13.02 18.55
C CYS A 531 11.90 12.44 18.22
N TRP A 532 12.94 13.24 18.31
CA TRP A 532 14.33 12.78 18.26
C TRP A 532 14.87 12.62 19.67
N LEU A 533 15.20 11.38 20.06
CA LEU A 533 16.11 11.10 21.16
C LEU A 533 17.55 11.19 20.63
N ARG A 534 18.31 12.16 21.13
CA ARG A 534 19.78 12.17 21.00
C ARG A 534 20.34 10.98 21.76
N LEU A 535 20.82 9.98 21.05
CA LEU A 535 21.73 8.98 21.62
C LEU A 535 23.15 9.58 21.67
N LYS A 536 23.66 9.77 22.87
CA LYS A 536 25.07 10.00 23.10
C LYS A 536 25.85 8.79 22.60
N GLN A 537 26.85 9.05 21.77
CA GLN A 537 27.85 8.07 21.35
C GLN A 537 28.65 7.58 22.59
N SER A 538 28.45 6.34 22.98
CA SER A 538 29.41 5.59 23.77
C SER A 538 30.17 4.65 22.83
N ARG A 539 31.48 4.88 22.74
CA ARG A 539 32.41 4.00 22.04
C ARG A 539 32.39 2.62 22.71
N ALA A 540 31.88 1.62 22.00
CA ALA A 540 32.08 0.22 22.33
C ALA A 540 33.15 -0.34 21.41
N ARG A 541 34.21 -0.91 22.02
CA ARG A 541 35.31 -1.63 21.36
C ARG A 541 34.73 -2.89 20.69
N VAL A 542 35.08 -3.06 19.42
CA VAL A 542 34.83 -4.26 18.64
C VAL A 542 35.77 -5.37 19.12
N CYS A 543 35.21 -6.46 19.63
CA CYS A 543 35.89 -7.75 19.69
C CYS A 543 35.51 -8.53 18.45
N GLN A 544 36.48 -8.82 17.59
CA GLN A 544 36.36 -9.75 16.47
C GLN A 544 36.50 -11.20 16.99
N PRO A 545 35.66 -12.14 16.54
CA PRO A 545 35.99 -13.57 16.60
C PRO A 545 36.79 -13.98 15.36
N PRO A 546 37.69 -14.98 15.48
CA PRO A 546 38.60 -15.39 14.41
C PRO A 546 37.94 -16.37 13.44
N GLY A 547 38.26 -16.16 12.17
CA GLY A 547 38.44 -17.18 11.15
C GLY A 547 37.20 -17.89 10.60
N LEU A 548 36.77 -17.48 9.38
CA LEU A 548 36.18 -18.41 8.42
C LEU A 548 36.69 -18.07 7.02
N GLN A 549 37.31 -19.09 6.43
CA GLN A 549 37.96 -19.08 5.13
C GLN A 549 36.94 -19.02 3.98
N ASN A 550 37.40 -18.43 2.88
CA ASN A 550 36.74 -18.34 1.57
C ASN A 550 36.27 -19.71 1.06
N PHE A 551 35.00 -19.80 0.66
CA PHE A 551 34.52 -20.84 -0.24
C PHE A 551 34.06 -20.21 -1.56
N GLN A 552 34.82 -20.52 -2.63
CA GLN A 552 34.42 -20.32 -4.02
C GLN A 552 33.43 -21.41 -4.42
N TYR A 553 32.26 -21.02 -4.93
CA TYR A 553 31.35 -21.93 -5.60
C TYR A 553 31.76 -22.09 -7.08
N ARG A 554 32.11 -23.32 -7.47
CA ARG A 554 32.18 -23.76 -8.87
C ARG A 554 30.85 -24.44 -9.27
N ASN A 555 30.47 -24.18 -10.50
CA ASN A 555 29.28 -24.64 -11.22
C ASN A 555 29.04 -26.15 -11.25
N GLY A 556 27.74 -26.52 -11.31
CA GLY A 556 27.26 -27.68 -12.05
C GLY A 556 26.57 -28.74 -11.19
N CYS A 557 25.25 -28.69 -11.11
CA CYS A 557 24.42 -29.88 -10.89
C CYS A 557 23.11 -29.75 -11.67
N HIS A 558 22.91 -30.59 -12.66
CA HIS A 558 21.64 -30.85 -13.33
C HIS A 558 20.75 -31.69 -12.40
N ALA A 559 19.55 -31.19 -12.05
CA ALA A 559 18.55 -31.94 -11.35
C ALA A 559 17.48 -32.44 -12.34
N THR A 560 17.34 -33.73 -12.46
CA THR A 560 16.26 -34.41 -13.18
C THR A 560 15.01 -34.49 -12.28
N LEU A 561 13.92 -33.95 -12.76
CA LEU A 561 12.59 -34.00 -12.12
C LEU A 561 11.98 -35.41 -12.31
N ARG A 562 11.72 -36.13 -11.22
CA ARG A 562 10.80 -37.28 -11.21
C ARG A 562 9.44 -36.84 -10.65
N ASN A 563 8.39 -37.23 -11.35
CA ASN A 563 6.97 -37.00 -11.01
C ASN A 563 6.62 -37.57 -9.65
N VAL A 564 6.07 -36.74 -8.78
CA VAL A 564 5.40 -37.17 -7.55
C VAL A 564 3.96 -36.67 -7.61
N ALA A 565 3.02 -37.57 -7.43
CA ALA A 565 1.58 -37.27 -7.42
C ALA A 565 1.18 -36.45 -6.16
N PRO A 566 0.20 -35.55 -6.27
CA PRO A 566 -0.25 -34.74 -5.15
C PRO A 566 -1.27 -35.50 -4.28
N HIS A 567 -1.06 -35.53 -2.97
CA HIS A 567 -2.10 -35.87 -1.99
C HIS A 567 -2.84 -34.61 -1.55
N CYS A 568 -4.15 -34.57 -1.79
CA CYS A 568 -5.03 -33.52 -1.32
C CYS A 568 -5.63 -33.90 0.04
N ILE A 569 -5.43 -33.04 1.05
CA ILE A 569 -6.23 -33.04 2.27
C ILE A 569 -6.72 -31.59 2.47
N LEU A 570 -8.05 -31.43 2.44
CA LEU A 570 -8.78 -30.17 2.72
C LEU A 570 -8.37 -28.95 1.86
N GLY A 571 -8.62 -29.02 0.57
CA GLY A 571 -8.88 -27.83 -0.27
C GLY A 571 -7.70 -26.93 -0.66
N THR A 572 -6.47 -27.21 -0.21
CA THR A 572 -5.28 -26.44 -0.62
C THR A 572 -4.10 -27.37 -0.92
N PRO A 573 -3.41 -27.20 -2.05
CA PRO A 573 -2.21 -27.99 -2.36
C PRO A 573 -1.04 -27.52 -1.49
N VAL A 574 -0.56 -28.42 -0.61
CA VAL A 574 0.66 -28.21 0.16
C VAL A 574 1.81 -28.94 -0.55
N TRP A 575 2.82 -28.21 -0.99
CA TRP A 575 4.06 -28.78 -1.50
C TRP A 575 5.02 -29.04 -0.34
N ILE A 576 5.30 -30.31 -0.05
CA ILE A 576 6.32 -30.70 0.93
C ILE A 576 7.59 -31.06 0.16
N PHE A 577 8.67 -30.32 0.39
CA PHE A 577 10.02 -30.67 -0.04
C PHE A 577 10.71 -31.49 1.07
N THR A 578 10.95 -32.74 0.83
CA THR A 578 11.83 -33.56 1.70
C THR A 578 13.24 -33.54 1.09
N THR A 579 14.20 -32.98 1.80
CA THR A 579 15.62 -33.15 1.51
C THR A 579 16.08 -34.49 2.04
N GLY A 580 16.23 -35.47 1.15
CA GLY A 580 16.87 -36.74 1.47
C GLY A 580 18.37 -36.56 1.61
N ALA A 581 18.91 -36.86 2.78
CA ALA A 581 20.34 -36.97 2.98
C ALA A 581 20.86 -38.23 2.31
N ILE A 582 21.74 -38.09 1.34
CA ILE A 582 22.51 -39.21 0.75
C ILE A 582 23.71 -39.47 1.70
N ARG A 583 23.70 -40.58 2.39
CA ARG A 583 24.91 -41.15 2.98
C ARG A 583 25.67 -41.88 1.89
N ASN A 584 26.90 -41.47 1.65
CA ASN A 584 27.88 -42.26 0.91
C ASN A 584 28.40 -43.38 1.84
N SER A 585 28.30 -44.59 1.37
CA SER A 585 29.18 -45.70 1.71
C SER A 585 30.15 -45.93 0.57
#